data_88e27a0a7707825030b7b19add9beab0
#
_entry.id   88e27a0a7707825030b7b19add9beab0
#
_cell.length_a   1.000
_cell.length_b   1.000
_cell.length_c   1.000
_cell.angle_alpha   90.00
_cell.angle_beta   90.00
_cell.angle_gamma   90.00
#
_symmetry.space_group_name_H-M   'P 1'
#
loop_
_entity.id
_entity.type
_entity.pdbx_description
1 polymer ?
#
loop_
_entity_poly.entity_id
_entity_poly.type
_entity_poly.pdbx_seq_one_letter_code
_entity_poly.pdbx_strand_id
1 'polypeptide(L)'
;MTSSGNALSGTLLVVDDNRVNRLLLGRALEQLGHTVRFAENGKEALEALRQRRVDLILLDIEMPEMDGYQALAALAADPQLRDIPVVMMSSVEEVDSVARCIEMGAEDYLFKPVNPVLLRARVGASLEKKRLRDRQRELFRKFATAEVAEELLTSGLALGGKHVEASVMFSDIRKFTSLTETLSPADTIELLNSYYTLMFDAIGGQGGIVNQMLGDGLMAIFGAPLPRPDHRQRAVGAALEMQELVAGFNRDQAARGGAEIRIGIGIASGPLVAGFTGTEQRVTYTCVGDTVNLAAHLEAHTKVLGKPILIDENTRNGLADGIRVESHGSVQFKTRSRVETVYSVTTGA
;
A
#
# COMPACT_ATOMS: atom_id res chain seq x y z
N MET A 1 -14.49 -29.95 30.55
CA MET A 1 -13.18 -29.38 30.21
C MET A 1 -13.41 -28.32 29.14
N THR A 2 -13.59 -27.07 29.59
CA THR A 2 -13.91 -25.92 28.75
C THR A 2 -12.62 -25.41 28.13
N SER A 3 -12.54 -25.48 26.83
CA SER A 3 -11.51 -24.85 25.99
C SER A 3 -11.35 -23.40 26.42
N SER A 4 -10.20 -23.08 27.04
CA SER A 4 -9.77 -21.70 27.29
C SER A 4 -9.59 -21.01 25.94
N GLY A 5 -10.60 -20.25 25.52
CA GLY A 5 -10.48 -19.38 24.37
C GLY A 5 -9.28 -18.47 24.58
N ASN A 6 -8.40 -18.46 23.60
CA ASN A 6 -7.21 -17.64 23.53
C ASN A 6 -7.66 -16.17 23.67
N ALA A 7 -7.54 -15.62 24.89
CA ALA A 7 -7.95 -14.26 25.18
C ALA A 7 -7.13 -13.32 24.27
N LEU A 8 -7.83 -12.50 23.50
CA LEU A 8 -7.25 -11.54 22.56
C LEU A 8 -6.36 -10.54 23.31
N SER A 9 -5.08 -10.83 23.48
CA SER A 9 -4.13 -9.87 24.07
C SER A 9 -3.88 -8.70 23.09
N GLY A 10 -3.79 -7.50 23.60
CA GLY A 10 -3.51 -6.28 22.83
C GLY A 10 -2.86 -5.23 23.71
N THR A 11 -2.28 -4.20 23.11
CA THR A 11 -1.77 -3.00 23.81
C THR A 11 -2.87 -1.95 23.86
N LEU A 12 -3.29 -1.56 25.06
CA LEU A 12 -4.39 -0.62 25.29
C LEU A 12 -3.85 0.67 25.89
N LEU A 13 -4.44 1.81 25.50
CA LEU A 13 -4.19 3.10 26.11
C LEU A 13 -5.39 3.51 26.94
N VAL A 14 -5.21 3.73 28.24
CA VAL A 14 -6.20 4.28 29.15
C VAL A 14 -5.91 5.75 29.39
N VAL A 15 -6.85 6.59 29.00
CA VAL A 15 -6.76 8.06 29.12
C VAL A 15 -7.84 8.54 30.08
N ASP A 16 -7.44 9.04 31.24
CA ASP A 16 -8.33 9.51 32.31
C ASP A 16 -7.49 10.43 33.23
N ASP A 17 -7.95 11.57 33.65
CA ASP A 17 -7.20 12.49 34.48
C ASP A 17 -7.06 11.99 35.93
N ASN A 18 -7.99 11.15 36.38
CA ASN A 18 -7.99 10.57 37.70
C ASN A 18 -7.05 9.34 37.77
N ARG A 19 -5.97 9.50 38.55
CA ARG A 19 -4.96 8.44 38.77
C ARG A 19 -5.56 7.13 39.31
N VAL A 20 -6.59 7.19 40.14
CA VAL A 20 -7.22 6.00 40.75
C VAL A 20 -7.97 5.22 39.67
N ASN A 21 -8.74 5.93 38.85
CA ASN A 21 -9.45 5.32 37.72
C ASN A 21 -8.49 4.64 36.76
N ARG A 22 -7.41 5.33 36.36
CA ARG A 22 -6.37 4.74 35.50
C ARG A 22 -5.81 3.44 36.04
N LEU A 23 -5.47 3.41 37.35
CA LEU A 23 -4.91 2.22 37.99
C LEU A 23 -5.92 1.06 38.12
N LEU A 24 -7.19 1.36 38.43
CA LEU A 24 -8.24 0.35 38.54
C LEU A 24 -8.53 -0.28 37.18
N LEU A 25 -8.69 0.55 36.13
CA LEU A 25 -8.90 0.10 34.75
C LEU A 25 -7.68 -0.69 34.25
N GLY A 26 -6.47 -0.18 34.50
CA GLY A 26 -5.24 -0.85 34.12
C GLY A 26 -5.15 -2.26 34.70
N ARG A 27 -5.36 -2.42 36.02
CA ARG A 27 -5.36 -3.73 36.68
C ARG A 27 -6.41 -4.69 36.11
N ALA A 28 -7.63 -4.17 35.85
CA ALA A 28 -8.70 -4.98 35.28
C ALA A 28 -8.34 -5.49 33.87
N LEU A 29 -7.73 -4.65 33.05
CA LEU A 29 -7.28 -4.97 31.70
C LEU A 29 -6.06 -5.91 31.68
N GLU A 30 -5.10 -5.70 32.59
CA GLU A 30 -3.94 -6.57 32.75
C GLU A 30 -4.36 -7.99 33.20
N GLN A 31 -5.36 -8.10 34.08
CA GLN A 31 -5.93 -9.39 34.47
C GLN A 31 -6.63 -10.12 33.29
N LEU A 32 -7.05 -9.37 32.26
CA LEU A 32 -7.59 -9.91 31.01
C LEU A 32 -6.48 -10.30 30.00
N GLY A 33 -5.21 -10.05 30.35
CA GLY A 33 -4.05 -10.40 29.51
C GLY A 33 -3.60 -9.29 28.56
N HIS A 34 -4.06 -8.05 28.73
CA HIS A 34 -3.66 -6.92 27.92
C HIS A 34 -2.41 -6.21 28.50
N THR A 35 -1.64 -5.56 27.62
CA THR A 35 -0.61 -4.59 28.02
C THR A 35 -1.26 -3.21 28.10
N VAL A 36 -1.12 -2.49 29.22
CA VAL A 36 -1.78 -1.22 29.42
C VAL A 36 -0.77 -0.08 29.48
N ARG A 37 -1.13 1.04 28.85
CA ARG A 37 -0.45 2.33 28.91
C ARG A 37 -1.41 3.37 29.42
N PHE A 38 -0.85 4.48 29.92
CA PHE A 38 -1.62 5.53 30.54
C PHE A 38 -1.29 6.90 29.94
N ALA A 39 -2.30 7.76 29.90
CA ALA A 39 -2.18 9.19 29.64
C ALA A 39 -3.17 9.93 30.56
N GLU A 40 -2.84 11.18 30.92
CA GLU A 40 -3.64 11.96 31.87
C GLU A 40 -4.65 12.88 31.19
N ASN A 41 -4.47 13.14 29.89
CA ASN A 41 -5.34 13.99 29.07
C ASN A 41 -5.18 13.63 27.57
N GLY A 42 -6.03 14.25 26.74
CA GLY A 42 -6.01 13.99 25.29
C GLY A 42 -4.70 14.37 24.60
N LYS A 43 -3.99 15.38 25.09
CA LYS A 43 -2.72 15.82 24.50
C LYS A 43 -1.62 14.79 24.72
N GLU A 44 -1.47 14.29 25.94
CA GLU A 44 -0.55 13.19 26.24
C GLU A 44 -0.90 11.92 25.48
N ALA A 45 -2.21 11.63 25.31
CA ALA A 45 -2.65 10.50 24.54
C ALA A 45 -2.16 10.58 23.10
N LEU A 46 -2.32 11.72 22.41
CA LEU A 46 -1.84 11.92 21.04
C LEU A 46 -0.30 11.81 20.94
N GLU A 47 0.43 12.31 21.92
CA GLU A 47 1.90 12.18 21.98
C GLU A 47 2.32 10.71 22.13
N ALA A 48 1.67 9.96 23.03
CA ALA A 48 1.95 8.55 23.26
C ALA A 48 1.69 7.69 22.01
N LEU A 49 0.64 8.01 21.26
CA LEU A 49 0.25 7.30 20.04
C LEU A 49 1.23 7.51 18.86
N ARG A 50 1.89 8.68 18.79
CA ARG A 50 2.95 8.94 17.82
C ARG A 50 4.22 8.12 18.06
N GLN A 51 4.47 7.76 19.32
CA GLN A 51 5.67 7.02 19.71
C GLN A 51 5.50 5.51 19.53
N ARG A 52 4.31 4.97 19.77
CA ARG A 52 4.05 3.52 19.74
C ARG A 52 2.60 3.22 19.39
N ARG A 53 2.42 2.17 18.61
CA ARG A 53 1.09 1.66 18.23
C ARG A 53 0.35 1.08 19.43
N VAL A 54 -0.96 1.33 19.48
CA VAL A 54 -1.90 0.69 20.41
C VAL A 54 -3.06 0.06 19.62
N ASP A 55 -3.73 -0.89 20.25
CA ASP A 55 -4.80 -1.65 19.62
C ASP A 55 -6.20 -1.10 19.94
N LEU A 56 -6.34 -0.36 21.06
CA LEU A 56 -7.59 0.25 21.48
C LEU A 56 -7.29 1.37 22.48
N ILE A 57 -8.13 2.40 22.48
CA ILE A 57 -8.08 3.53 23.43
C ILE A 57 -9.35 3.51 24.28
N LEU A 58 -9.18 3.55 25.60
CA LEU A 58 -10.22 3.88 26.56
C LEU A 58 -10.05 5.36 26.90
N LEU A 59 -11.02 6.21 26.54
CA LEU A 59 -10.90 7.65 26.58
C LEU A 59 -11.98 8.28 27.45
N ASP A 60 -11.55 8.91 28.53
CA ASP A 60 -12.46 9.73 29.34
C ASP A 60 -12.90 11.00 28.60
N ILE A 61 -14.14 11.43 28.85
CA ILE A 61 -14.67 12.67 28.27
C ILE A 61 -14.15 13.89 29.04
N GLU A 62 -14.23 13.85 30.36
CA GLU A 62 -13.94 14.99 31.22
C GLU A 62 -12.46 15.00 31.66
N MET A 63 -11.64 15.74 30.95
CA MET A 63 -10.21 15.87 31.25
C MET A 63 -9.74 17.31 31.06
N PRO A 64 -8.67 17.73 31.81
CA PRO A 64 -8.05 19.05 31.64
C PRO A 64 -7.26 19.10 30.30
N GLU A 65 -6.89 20.30 29.89
CA GLU A 65 -6.10 20.67 28.72
C GLU A 65 -6.74 20.30 27.38
N MET A 66 -7.05 19.03 27.18
CA MET A 66 -7.73 18.49 26.00
C MET A 66 -8.73 17.42 26.46
N ASP A 67 -10.00 17.71 26.32
CA ASP A 67 -11.09 16.80 26.66
C ASP A 67 -11.22 15.62 25.69
N GLY A 68 -12.05 14.63 26.03
CA GLY A 68 -12.21 13.43 25.23
C GLY A 68 -12.82 13.68 23.85
N TYR A 69 -13.70 14.67 23.70
CA TYR A 69 -14.27 15.02 22.40
C TYR A 69 -13.21 15.65 21.47
N GLN A 70 -12.40 16.54 22.01
CA GLN A 70 -11.29 17.15 21.24
C GLN A 70 -10.25 16.10 20.82
N ALA A 71 -9.93 15.18 21.74
CA ALA A 71 -9.01 14.08 21.43
C ALA A 71 -9.59 13.14 20.37
N LEU A 72 -10.86 12.76 20.47
CA LEU A 72 -11.55 11.93 19.48
C LEU A 72 -11.58 12.58 18.08
N ALA A 73 -11.88 13.88 18.02
CA ALA A 73 -11.86 14.62 16.76
C ALA A 73 -10.44 14.68 16.14
N ALA A 74 -9.41 14.87 16.96
CA ALA A 74 -8.02 14.86 16.51
C ALA A 74 -7.59 13.48 16.00
N LEU A 75 -7.99 12.40 16.67
CA LEU A 75 -7.74 11.02 16.24
C LEU A 75 -8.41 10.72 14.90
N ALA A 76 -9.67 11.13 14.72
CA ALA A 76 -10.42 10.93 13.49
C ALA A 76 -9.82 11.69 12.29
N ALA A 77 -9.22 12.85 12.53
CA ALA A 77 -8.57 13.67 11.50
C ALA A 77 -7.19 13.16 11.07
N ASP A 78 -6.53 12.35 11.90
CA ASP A 78 -5.18 11.82 11.61
C ASP A 78 -5.27 10.49 10.84
N PRO A 79 -4.79 10.41 9.57
CA PRO A 79 -4.83 9.18 8.78
C PRO A 79 -4.12 7.97 9.40
N GLN A 80 -3.15 8.20 10.29
CA GLN A 80 -2.41 7.12 10.96
C GLN A 80 -3.11 6.63 12.24
N LEU A 81 -3.99 7.45 12.84
CA LEU A 81 -4.62 7.18 14.12
C LEU A 81 -6.11 6.87 14.02
N ARG A 82 -6.80 7.33 12.97
CA ARG A 82 -8.26 7.20 12.76
C ARG A 82 -8.81 5.77 12.80
N ASP A 83 -7.93 4.78 12.57
CA ASP A 83 -8.31 3.36 12.54
C ASP A 83 -8.21 2.68 13.90
N ILE A 84 -7.70 3.37 14.93
CA ILE A 84 -7.62 2.85 16.30
C ILE A 84 -9.00 2.96 16.94
N PRO A 85 -9.63 1.86 17.36
CA PRO A 85 -10.93 1.93 18.01
C PRO A 85 -10.85 2.69 19.34
N VAL A 86 -11.79 3.60 19.54
CA VAL A 86 -11.92 4.40 20.74
C VAL A 86 -13.21 4.01 21.46
N VAL A 87 -13.09 3.61 22.72
CA VAL A 87 -14.21 3.40 23.65
C VAL A 87 -14.24 4.57 24.60
N MET A 88 -15.28 5.38 24.52
CA MET A 88 -15.44 6.56 25.39
C MET A 88 -15.89 6.15 26.78
N MET A 89 -15.49 6.91 27.80
CA MET A 89 -15.89 6.71 29.18
C MET A 89 -16.45 8.02 29.75
N SER A 90 -17.59 7.98 30.44
CA SER A 90 -18.18 9.17 31.07
C SER A 90 -18.96 8.85 32.32
N SER A 91 -19.07 9.85 33.22
CA SER A 91 -19.98 9.87 34.36
C SER A 91 -21.41 10.30 34.02
N VAL A 92 -21.65 10.82 32.81
CA VAL A 92 -22.95 11.32 32.38
C VAL A 92 -23.71 10.22 31.65
N GLU A 93 -24.91 9.90 32.14
CA GLU A 93 -25.81 8.88 31.56
C GLU A 93 -26.80 9.47 30.52
N GLU A 94 -26.48 10.58 29.89
CA GLU A 94 -27.35 11.19 28.90
C GLU A 94 -27.21 10.52 27.54
N VAL A 95 -28.34 10.12 26.96
CA VAL A 95 -28.39 9.46 25.64
C VAL A 95 -27.78 10.34 24.55
N ASP A 96 -27.94 11.65 24.63
CA ASP A 96 -27.37 12.62 23.69
C ASP A 96 -25.85 12.62 23.67
N SER A 97 -25.22 12.43 24.83
CA SER A 97 -23.75 12.29 24.94
C SER A 97 -23.23 11.03 24.27
N VAL A 98 -23.94 9.93 24.41
CA VAL A 98 -23.62 8.66 23.74
C VAL A 98 -23.74 8.79 22.24
N ALA A 99 -24.87 9.34 21.76
CA ALA A 99 -25.11 9.55 20.32
C ALA A 99 -24.02 10.43 19.71
N ARG A 100 -23.68 11.53 20.36
CA ARG A 100 -22.61 12.44 19.93
C ARG A 100 -21.26 11.74 19.79
N CYS A 101 -20.87 10.91 20.76
CA CYS A 101 -19.60 10.16 20.71
C CYS A 101 -19.56 9.23 19.49
N ILE A 102 -20.64 8.49 19.23
CA ILE A 102 -20.72 7.55 18.11
C ILE A 102 -20.71 8.32 16.77
N GLU A 103 -21.44 9.43 16.65
CA GLU A 103 -21.43 10.29 15.46
C GLU A 103 -20.03 10.87 15.17
N MET A 104 -19.25 11.15 16.22
CA MET A 104 -17.87 11.62 16.10
C MET A 104 -16.85 10.49 15.78
N GLY A 105 -17.30 9.23 15.69
CA GLY A 105 -16.48 8.10 15.29
C GLY A 105 -15.96 7.22 16.44
N ALA A 106 -16.50 7.37 17.67
CA ALA A 106 -16.21 6.41 18.72
C ALA A 106 -16.74 5.02 18.37
N GLU A 107 -15.97 3.97 18.68
CA GLU A 107 -16.38 2.59 18.44
C GLU A 107 -17.47 2.13 19.43
N ASP A 108 -17.38 2.61 20.68
CA ASP A 108 -18.28 2.25 21.76
C ASP A 108 -18.21 3.23 22.95
N TYR A 109 -19.02 2.98 23.98
CA TYR A 109 -19.18 3.84 25.16
C TYR A 109 -19.33 3.02 26.45
N LEU A 110 -18.75 3.52 27.57
CA LEU A 110 -18.85 2.94 28.90
C LEU A 110 -19.21 4.00 29.94
N PHE A 111 -20.16 3.69 30.81
CA PHE A 111 -20.50 4.55 31.93
C PHE A 111 -19.57 4.30 33.13
N LYS A 112 -19.21 5.38 33.82
CA LYS A 112 -18.51 5.33 35.11
C LYS A 112 -19.54 5.27 36.28
N PRO A 113 -19.32 4.41 37.30
CA PRO A 113 -18.17 3.54 37.49
C PRO A 113 -18.19 2.37 36.51
N VAL A 114 -17.02 2.09 35.89
CA VAL A 114 -16.93 1.09 34.82
C VAL A 114 -17.16 -0.32 35.36
N ASN A 115 -18.21 -0.96 34.88
CA ASN A 115 -18.53 -2.36 35.22
C ASN A 115 -17.51 -3.31 34.57
N PRO A 116 -16.81 -4.17 35.33
CA PRO A 116 -15.79 -5.07 34.79
C PRO A 116 -16.29 -6.04 33.71
N VAL A 117 -17.57 -6.50 33.81
CA VAL A 117 -18.17 -7.41 32.83
C VAL A 117 -18.40 -6.67 31.51
N LEU A 118 -18.90 -5.42 31.57
CA LEU A 118 -19.08 -4.60 30.37
C LEU A 118 -17.75 -4.19 29.77
N LEU A 119 -16.77 -3.81 30.59
CA LEU A 119 -15.40 -3.51 30.13
C LEU A 119 -14.83 -4.66 29.30
N ARG A 120 -14.86 -5.87 29.86
CA ARG A 120 -14.39 -7.08 29.17
C ARG A 120 -15.12 -7.30 27.84
N ALA A 121 -16.45 -7.18 27.85
CA ALA A 121 -17.27 -7.41 26.66
C ALA A 121 -17.00 -6.40 25.56
N ARG A 122 -16.94 -5.08 25.90
CA ARG A 122 -16.74 -4.00 24.92
C ARG A 122 -15.31 -3.98 24.35
N VAL A 123 -14.30 -4.12 25.22
CA VAL A 123 -12.89 -4.22 24.80
C VAL A 123 -12.69 -5.43 23.90
N GLY A 124 -13.23 -6.60 24.28
CA GLY A 124 -13.13 -7.81 23.48
C GLY A 124 -13.75 -7.66 22.10
N ALA A 125 -14.98 -7.13 22.02
CA ALA A 125 -15.69 -6.90 20.76
C ALA A 125 -14.95 -5.91 19.85
N SER A 126 -14.47 -4.79 20.41
CA SER A 126 -13.74 -3.77 19.64
C SER A 126 -12.39 -4.28 19.12
N LEU A 127 -11.65 -5.05 19.91
CA LEU A 127 -10.40 -5.69 19.47
C LEU A 127 -10.63 -6.75 18.40
N GLU A 128 -11.67 -7.56 18.51
CA GLU A 128 -12.03 -8.56 17.49
C GLU A 128 -12.41 -7.88 16.17
N LYS A 129 -13.23 -6.85 16.22
CA LYS A 129 -13.63 -6.06 15.04
C LYS A 129 -12.41 -5.40 14.36
N LYS A 130 -11.48 -4.84 15.16
CA LYS A 130 -10.21 -4.31 14.63
C LYS A 130 -9.39 -5.39 13.94
N ARG A 131 -9.21 -6.56 14.57
CA ARG A 131 -8.45 -7.69 13.96
C ARG A 131 -9.06 -8.17 12.66
N LEU A 132 -10.38 -8.27 12.59
CA LEU A 132 -11.05 -8.66 11.35
C LEU A 132 -10.83 -7.63 10.24
N ARG A 133 -10.92 -6.33 10.56
CA ARG A 133 -10.59 -5.25 9.62
C ARG A 133 -9.12 -5.30 9.17
N ASP A 134 -8.19 -5.46 10.11
CA ASP A 134 -6.75 -5.52 9.81
C ASP A 134 -6.42 -6.76 8.96
N ARG A 135 -7.02 -7.92 9.26
CA ARG A 135 -6.84 -9.15 8.47
C ARG A 135 -7.45 -9.03 7.08
N GLN A 136 -8.63 -8.41 6.97
CA GLN A 136 -9.24 -8.12 5.67
C GLN A 136 -8.33 -7.21 4.84
N ARG A 137 -7.79 -6.12 5.42
CA ARG A 137 -6.83 -5.23 4.75
C ARG A 137 -5.54 -5.96 4.34
N GLU A 138 -5.02 -6.84 5.20
CA GLU A 138 -3.83 -7.65 4.89
C GLU A 138 -4.07 -8.60 3.71
N LEU A 139 -5.24 -9.24 3.66
CA LEU A 139 -5.63 -10.08 2.52
C LEU A 139 -5.74 -9.24 1.24
N PHE A 140 -6.39 -8.08 1.29
CA PHE A 140 -6.46 -7.19 0.13
C PHE A 140 -5.07 -6.74 -0.35
N ARG A 141 -4.14 -6.44 0.56
CA ARG A 141 -2.76 -6.07 0.22
C ARG A 141 -1.97 -7.19 -0.46
N LYS A 142 -2.35 -8.45 -0.30
CA LYS A 142 -1.73 -9.58 -1.03
C LYS A 142 -2.20 -9.67 -2.48
N PHE A 143 -3.35 -9.10 -2.81
CA PHE A 143 -3.94 -9.15 -4.15
C PHE A 143 -3.98 -7.78 -4.85
N ALA A 144 -3.75 -6.70 -4.10
CA ALA A 144 -3.69 -5.34 -4.61
C ALA A 144 -2.65 -4.55 -3.80
N THR A 145 -2.03 -3.55 -4.41
CA THR A 145 -1.16 -2.63 -3.65
C THR A 145 -1.96 -1.84 -2.63
N ALA A 146 -1.28 -1.24 -1.65
CA ALA A 146 -1.93 -0.48 -0.58
C ALA A 146 -2.80 0.66 -1.13
N GLU A 147 -2.34 1.32 -2.19
CA GLU A 147 -3.03 2.43 -2.85
C GLU A 147 -4.31 1.98 -3.56
N VAL A 148 -4.27 0.82 -4.24
CA VAL A 148 -5.45 0.22 -4.88
C VAL A 148 -6.45 -0.26 -3.83
N ALA A 149 -5.98 -0.84 -2.74
CA ALA A 149 -6.84 -1.26 -1.63
C ALA A 149 -7.51 -0.05 -0.95
N GLU A 150 -6.82 1.07 -0.80
CA GLU A 150 -7.37 2.30 -0.22
C GLU A 150 -8.39 2.96 -1.17
N GLU A 151 -8.13 3.02 -2.47
CA GLU A 151 -9.10 3.48 -3.47
C GLU A 151 -10.38 2.63 -3.44
N LEU A 152 -10.25 1.32 -3.29
CA LEU A 152 -11.36 0.37 -3.19
C LEU A 152 -12.20 0.62 -1.92
N LEU A 153 -11.54 0.90 -0.80
CA LEU A 153 -12.21 1.17 0.48
C LEU A 153 -12.90 2.54 0.51
N THR A 154 -12.36 3.53 -0.19
CA THR A 154 -12.90 4.90 -0.20
C THR A 154 -13.95 5.13 -1.28
N SER A 155 -13.76 4.59 -2.47
CA SER A 155 -14.65 4.80 -3.63
C SER A 155 -15.69 3.70 -3.79
N GLY A 156 -15.59 2.61 -3.01
CA GLY A 156 -16.40 1.40 -3.18
C GLY A 156 -16.04 0.61 -4.44
N LEU A 157 -16.66 -0.55 -4.61
CA LEU A 157 -16.52 -1.41 -5.80
C LEU A 157 -17.36 -0.87 -6.97
N ALA A 158 -17.15 0.39 -7.36
CA ALA A 158 -17.77 0.89 -8.59
C ALA A 158 -16.92 0.45 -9.79
N LEU A 159 -17.47 -0.43 -10.65
CA LEU A 159 -16.88 -0.71 -11.94
C LEU A 159 -16.82 0.57 -12.77
N GLY A 160 -15.66 0.87 -13.35
CA GLY A 160 -15.42 2.07 -14.14
C GLY A 160 -14.01 2.58 -13.99
N GLY A 161 -13.71 3.67 -14.68
CA GLY A 161 -12.37 4.26 -14.66
C GLY A 161 -12.42 5.78 -14.74
N LYS A 162 -11.33 6.40 -14.29
CA LYS A 162 -11.10 7.84 -14.35
C LYS A 162 -10.04 8.15 -15.41
N HIS A 163 -10.22 9.25 -16.12
CA HIS A 163 -9.15 9.79 -16.99
C HIS A 163 -8.05 10.36 -16.12
N VAL A 164 -6.82 9.88 -16.34
CA VAL A 164 -5.63 10.30 -15.59
C VAL A 164 -4.44 10.49 -16.54
N GLU A 165 -3.50 11.33 -16.14
CA GLU A 165 -2.15 11.41 -16.71
C GLU A 165 -1.24 10.51 -15.89
N ALA A 166 -0.66 9.48 -16.52
CA ALA A 166 0.15 8.47 -15.85
C ALA A 166 1.26 7.96 -16.77
N SER A 167 2.24 7.25 -16.17
CA SER A 167 3.24 6.47 -16.90
C SER A 167 2.94 5.00 -16.76
N VAL A 168 3.03 4.26 -17.84
CA VAL A 168 2.90 2.82 -17.87
C VAL A 168 4.24 2.21 -18.25
N MET A 169 4.63 1.18 -17.51
CA MET A 169 5.84 0.42 -17.73
C MET A 169 5.50 -1.03 -18.03
N PHE A 170 6.09 -1.59 -19.07
CA PHE A 170 6.17 -3.03 -19.29
C PHE A 170 7.61 -3.50 -19.12
N SER A 171 7.79 -4.64 -18.48
CA SER A 171 9.09 -5.30 -18.34
C SER A 171 8.94 -6.79 -18.64
N ASP A 172 9.95 -7.40 -19.27
CA ASP A 172 9.95 -8.81 -19.68
C ASP A 172 11.39 -9.38 -19.56
N ILE A 173 11.52 -10.65 -19.14
CA ILE A 173 12.80 -11.34 -19.09
C ILE A 173 13.18 -11.79 -20.50
N ARG A 174 14.41 -11.49 -20.89
CA ARG A 174 14.92 -11.84 -22.20
C ARG A 174 15.14 -13.36 -22.37
N LYS A 175 14.59 -13.93 -23.43
CA LYS A 175 14.74 -15.35 -23.78
C LYS A 175 14.28 -16.29 -22.64
N PHE A 176 13.27 -15.88 -21.87
CA PHE A 176 12.78 -16.67 -20.74
C PHE A 176 12.35 -18.09 -21.15
N THR A 177 11.63 -18.24 -22.27
CA THR A 177 11.23 -19.54 -22.79
C THR A 177 12.42 -20.49 -22.98
N SER A 178 13.52 -20.01 -23.59
CA SER A 178 14.72 -20.83 -23.75
C SER A 178 15.42 -21.13 -22.42
N LEU A 179 15.31 -20.21 -21.45
CA LEU A 179 15.88 -20.39 -20.11
C LEU A 179 15.12 -21.50 -19.36
N THR A 180 13.79 -21.50 -19.44
CA THR A 180 12.95 -22.51 -18.76
C THR A 180 13.08 -23.90 -19.33
N GLU A 181 13.52 -24.05 -20.59
CA GLU A 181 13.86 -25.36 -21.17
C GLU A 181 15.06 -26.02 -20.47
N THR A 182 15.91 -25.23 -19.82
CA THR A 182 17.13 -25.70 -19.13
C THR A 182 16.97 -25.85 -17.60
N LEU A 183 15.90 -25.29 -17.05
CA LEU A 183 15.62 -25.29 -15.61
C LEU A 183 14.57 -26.33 -15.23
N SER A 184 14.61 -26.81 -13.99
CA SER A 184 13.48 -27.56 -13.45
C SER A 184 12.28 -26.63 -13.22
N PRO A 185 11.04 -27.14 -13.17
CA PRO A 185 9.86 -26.33 -12.83
C PRO A 185 9.99 -25.63 -11.46
N ALA A 186 10.62 -26.27 -10.48
CA ALA A 186 10.85 -25.70 -9.16
C ALA A 186 11.83 -24.51 -9.23
N ASP A 187 12.95 -24.68 -9.92
CA ASP A 187 13.97 -23.62 -10.08
C ASP A 187 13.40 -22.44 -10.89
N THR A 188 12.53 -22.73 -11.87
CA THR A 188 11.83 -21.70 -12.64
C THR A 188 10.92 -20.84 -11.75
N ILE A 189 10.16 -21.46 -10.83
CA ILE A 189 9.32 -20.73 -9.88
C ILE A 189 10.17 -19.94 -8.89
N GLU A 190 11.26 -20.49 -8.40
CA GLU A 190 12.19 -19.78 -7.49
C GLU A 190 12.82 -18.57 -8.17
N LEU A 191 13.25 -18.72 -9.43
CA LEU A 191 13.78 -17.64 -10.26
C LEU A 191 12.74 -16.52 -10.44
N LEU A 192 11.50 -16.86 -10.82
CA LEU A 192 10.42 -15.90 -10.98
C LEU A 192 10.08 -15.18 -9.67
N ASN A 193 10.01 -15.89 -8.55
CA ASN A 193 9.75 -15.30 -7.25
C ASN A 193 10.85 -14.30 -6.85
N SER A 194 12.12 -14.66 -7.08
CA SER A 194 13.25 -13.78 -6.84
C SER A 194 13.20 -12.54 -7.73
N TYR A 195 12.97 -12.74 -9.03
CA TYR A 195 12.79 -11.65 -10.00
C TYR A 195 11.66 -10.71 -9.60
N TYR A 196 10.47 -11.24 -9.32
CA TYR A 196 9.33 -10.40 -8.93
C TYR A 196 9.59 -9.63 -7.65
N THR A 197 10.25 -10.22 -6.65
CA THR A 197 10.59 -9.51 -5.41
C THR A 197 11.42 -8.26 -5.72
N LEU A 198 12.47 -8.39 -6.53
CA LEU A 198 13.31 -7.26 -6.92
C LEU A 198 12.53 -6.19 -7.70
N MET A 199 11.65 -6.62 -8.61
CA MET A 199 10.85 -5.70 -9.43
C MET A 199 9.82 -4.93 -8.59
N PHE A 200 9.14 -5.63 -7.66
CA PHE A 200 8.17 -5.01 -6.76
C PHE A 200 8.84 -4.00 -5.82
N ASP A 201 10.03 -4.31 -5.31
CA ASP A 201 10.79 -3.40 -4.45
C ASP A 201 11.18 -2.11 -5.19
N ALA A 202 11.75 -2.21 -6.40
CA ALA A 202 12.13 -1.06 -7.21
C ALA A 202 10.91 -0.20 -7.61
N ILE A 203 9.85 -0.82 -8.10
CA ILE A 203 8.64 -0.12 -8.53
C ILE A 203 7.94 0.54 -7.33
N GLY A 204 7.76 -0.20 -6.23
CA GLY A 204 7.14 0.31 -5.01
C GLY A 204 7.95 1.42 -4.34
N GLY A 205 9.27 1.31 -4.31
CA GLY A 205 10.19 2.33 -3.80
C GLY A 205 10.04 3.67 -4.52
N GLN A 206 9.70 3.65 -5.80
CA GLN A 206 9.41 4.83 -6.61
C GLN A 206 7.92 5.22 -6.62
N GLY A 207 7.09 4.56 -5.79
CA GLY A 207 5.65 4.85 -5.67
C GLY A 207 4.84 4.44 -6.90
N GLY A 208 5.33 3.46 -7.66
CA GLY A 208 4.58 2.76 -8.70
C GLY A 208 3.83 1.56 -8.13
N ILE A 209 2.87 1.08 -8.86
CA ILE A 209 2.12 -0.14 -8.55
C ILE A 209 2.31 -1.18 -9.66
N VAL A 210 2.66 -2.41 -9.27
CA VAL A 210 2.62 -3.54 -10.19
C VAL A 210 1.16 -3.95 -10.37
N ASN A 211 0.66 -3.74 -11.58
CA ASN A 211 -0.74 -3.97 -11.92
C ASN A 211 -1.01 -5.42 -12.32
N GLN A 212 -0.14 -6.00 -13.11
CA GLN A 212 -0.27 -7.38 -13.59
C GLN A 212 1.09 -8.05 -13.68
N MET A 213 1.12 -9.35 -13.33
CA MET A 213 2.20 -10.26 -13.66
C MET A 213 1.79 -11.04 -14.92
N LEU A 214 2.62 -11.04 -15.95
CA LEU A 214 2.34 -11.55 -17.29
C LEU A 214 3.34 -12.67 -17.67
N GLY A 215 3.27 -13.78 -16.94
CA GLY A 215 4.24 -14.86 -17.11
C GLY A 215 5.61 -14.47 -16.56
N ASP A 216 6.58 -14.16 -17.41
CA ASP A 216 7.90 -13.63 -17.08
C ASP A 216 7.99 -12.10 -17.17
N GLY A 217 6.88 -11.46 -17.54
CA GLY A 217 6.76 -10.02 -17.62
C GLY A 217 5.87 -9.42 -16.55
N LEU A 218 5.87 -8.11 -16.46
CA LEU A 218 4.97 -7.34 -15.60
C LEU A 218 4.54 -6.04 -16.26
N MET A 219 3.40 -5.52 -15.81
CA MET A 219 2.92 -4.18 -16.09
C MET A 219 2.84 -3.38 -14.79
N ALA A 220 3.40 -2.17 -14.80
CA ALA A 220 3.33 -1.24 -13.67
C ALA A 220 2.79 0.11 -14.11
N ILE A 221 2.18 0.83 -13.14
CA ILE A 221 1.57 2.15 -13.35
C ILE A 221 2.16 3.12 -12.32
N PHE A 222 2.47 4.34 -12.77
CA PHE A 222 2.93 5.44 -11.92
C PHE A 222 1.99 6.64 -12.15
N GLY A 223 1.46 7.21 -11.07
CA GLY A 223 0.52 8.33 -11.12
C GLY A 223 -0.97 7.94 -11.08
N ALA A 224 -1.28 6.66 -10.84
CA ALA A 224 -2.63 6.17 -10.55
C ALA A 224 -2.55 5.00 -9.55
N PRO A 225 -3.57 4.81 -8.68
CA PRO A 225 -4.80 5.59 -8.52
C PRO A 225 -4.57 7.00 -7.97
N LEU A 226 -3.46 7.24 -7.28
CA LEU A 226 -3.10 8.54 -6.72
C LEU A 226 -2.30 9.36 -7.74
N PRO A 227 -2.82 10.53 -8.17
CA PRO A 227 -2.10 11.39 -9.11
C PRO A 227 -0.74 11.86 -8.56
N ARG A 228 0.29 11.76 -9.38
CA ARG A 228 1.65 12.20 -9.04
C ARG A 228 2.23 13.01 -10.20
N PRO A 229 2.56 14.30 -10.02
CA PRO A 229 3.13 15.12 -11.09
C PRO A 229 4.47 14.60 -11.62
N ASP A 230 5.24 13.92 -10.78
CA ASP A 230 6.57 13.38 -11.05
C ASP A 230 6.56 11.91 -11.54
N HIS A 231 5.40 11.40 -11.98
CA HIS A 231 5.22 10.00 -12.40
C HIS A 231 6.20 9.55 -13.50
N ARG A 232 6.58 10.45 -14.42
CA ARG A 232 7.54 10.17 -15.50
C ARG A 232 8.94 9.91 -14.98
N GLN A 233 9.42 10.81 -14.12
CA GLN A 233 10.72 10.70 -13.45
C GLN A 233 10.80 9.43 -12.60
N ARG A 234 9.76 9.11 -11.85
CA ARG A 234 9.68 7.93 -11.00
C ARG A 234 9.67 6.64 -11.80
N ALA A 235 8.92 6.60 -12.90
CA ALA A 235 8.90 5.42 -13.78
C ALA A 235 10.29 5.11 -14.35
N VAL A 236 11.02 6.14 -14.79
CA VAL A 236 12.39 5.96 -15.29
C VAL A 236 13.36 5.62 -14.16
N GLY A 237 13.22 6.25 -12.99
CA GLY A 237 13.99 5.91 -11.79
C GLY A 237 13.84 4.44 -11.41
N ALA A 238 12.60 3.93 -11.37
CA ALA A 238 12.33 2.52 -11.13
C ALA A 238 12.99 1.62 -12.18
N ALA A 239 12.92 1.98 -13.47
CA ALA A 239 13.54 1.18 -14.53
C ALA A 239 15.07 1.10 -14.40
N LEU A 240 15.73 2.18 -14.01
CA LEU A 240 17.16 2.19 -13.74
C LEU A 240 17.51 1.32 -12.53
N GLU A 241 16.77 1.46 -11.44
CA GLU A 241 16.94 0.64 -10.24
C GLU A 241 16.71 -0.85 -10.52
N MET A 242 15.68 -1.20 -11.31
CA MET A 242 15.44 -2.58 -11.77
C MET A 242 16.66 -3.17 -12.50
N GLN A 243 17.31 -2.40 -13.38
CA GLN A 243 18.53 -2.85 -14.08
C GLN A 243 19.69 -3.08 -13.11
N GLU A 244 19.87 -2.21 -12.11
CA GLU A 244 20.91 -2.36 -11.08
C GLU A 244 20.68 -3.59 -10.20
N LEU A 245 19.43 -3.82 -9.77
CA LEU A 245 19.05 -4.99 -8.98
C LEU A 245 19.25 -6.29 -9.76
N VAL A 246 18.89 -6.32 -11.05
CA VAL A 246 19.15 -7.49 -11.93
C VAL A 246 20.65 -7.72 -12.10
N ALA A 247 21.46 -6.68 -12.24
CA ALA A 247 22.90 -6.82 -12.30
C ALA A 247 23.48 -7.38 -10.98
N GLY A 248 22.95 -6.97 -9.83
CA GLY A 248 23.26 -7.53 -8.52
C GLY A 248 22.91 -9.02 -8.43
N PHE A 249 21.66 -9.33 -8.77
CA PHE A 249 21.16 -10.69 -8.81
C PHE A 249 22.02 -11.63 -9.68
N ASN A 250 22.41 -11.17 -10.88
CA ASN A 250 23.26 -11.96 -11.77
C ASN A 250 24.65 -12.24 -11.18
N ARG A 251 25.25 -11.29 -10.43
CA ARG A 251 26.51 -11.54 -9.72
C ARG A 251 26.36 -12.65 -8.69
N ASP A 252 25.25 -12.65 -7.94
CA ASP A 252 24.98 -13.68 -6.94
C ASP A 252 24.69 -15.04 -7.58
N GLN A 253 23.97 -15.05 -8.72
CA GLN A 253 23.72 -16.26 -9.50
C GLN A 253 25.01 -16.84 -10.08
N ALA A 254 25.87 -16.02 -10.66
CA ALA A 254 27.15 -16.47 -11.20
C ALA A 254 28.04 -17.14 -10.12
N ALA A 255 28.03 -16.59 -8.90
CA ALA A 255 28.77 -17.17 -7.77
C ALA A 255 28.25 -18.56 -7.34
N ARG A 256 26.98 -18.87 -7.65
CA ARG A 256 26.31 -20.15 -7.32
C ARG A 256 26.17 -21.10 -8.50
N GLY A 257 26.65 -20.71 -9.70
CA GLY A 257 26.44 -21.45 -10.93
C GLY A 257 24.98 -21.43 -11.44
N GLY A 258 24.21 -20.46 -11.00
CA GLY A 258 22.82 -20.26 -11.39
C GLY A 258 22.67 -19.51 -12.71
N ALA A 259 21.42 -19.39 -13.17
CA ALA A 259 21.09 -18.75 -14.43
C ALA A 259 21.07 -17.21 -14.32
N GLU A 260 21.74 -16.54 -15.24
CA GLU A 260 21.68 -15.09 -15.39
C GLU A 260 20.42 -14.69 -16.20
N ILE A 261 19.82 -13.54 -15.81
CA ILE A 261 18.70 -12.96 -16.53
C ILE A 261 19.04 -11.57 -17.08
N ARG A 262 18.32 -11.18 -18.12
CA ARG A 262 18.31 -9.80 -18.64
C ARG A 262 16.88 -9.37 -18.83
N ILE A 263 16.60 -8.10 -18.60
CA ILE A 263 15.26 -7.55 -18.76
C ILE A 263 15.22 -6.44 -19.81
N GLY A 264 14.08 -6.33 -20.47
CA GLY A 264 13.76 -5.19 -21.32
C GLY A 264 12.60 -4.42 -20.75
N ILE A 265 12.68 -3.09 -20.78
CA ILE A 265 11.71 -2.19 -20.17
C ILE A 265 11.25 -1.18 -21.20
N GLY A 266 9.92 -1.05 -21.37
CA GLY A 266 9.29 -0.02 -22.18
C GLY A 266 8.41 0.88 -21.32
N ILE A 267 8.57 2.19 -21.42
CA ILE A 267 7.81 3.17 -20.65
C ILE A 267 7.18 4.18 -21.61
N ALA A 268 5.88 4.42 -21.46
CA ALA A 268 5.17 5.48 -22.13
C ALA A 268 4.33 6.31 -21.14
N SER A 269 4.22 7.60 -21.39
CA SER A 269 3.49 8.54 -20.51
C SER A 269 2.44 9.31 -21.29
N GLY A 270 1.28 9.51 -20.68
CA GLY A 270 0.20 10.29 -21.29
C GLY A 270 -1.18 9.96 -20.70
N PRO A 271 -2.24 10.43 -21.38
CA PRO A 271 -3.60 10.19 -20.94
C PRO A 271 -3.99 8.72 -21.08
N LEU A 272 -4.66 8.21 -20.06
CA LEU A 272 -5.24 6.87 -20.05
C LEU A 272 -6.45 6.84 -19.11
N VAL A 273 -7.20 5.75 -19.15
CA VAL A 273 -8.27 5.45 -18.19
C VAL A 273 -7.76 4.41 -17.23
N ALA A 274 -7.73 4.73 -15.94
CA ALA A 274 -7.38 3.80 -14.87
C ALA A 274 -8.58 3.57 -13.96
N GLY A 275 -8.81 2.31 -13.56
CA GLY A 275 -9.94 1.96 -12.73
C GLY A 275 -10.20 0.47 -12.64
N PHE A 276 -11.35 0.12 -12.08
CA PHE A 276 -11.76 -1.27 -11.85
C PHE A 276 -12.56 -1.81 -13.04
N THR A 277 -12.10 -2.94 -13.58
CA THR A 277 -12.80 -3.69 -14.64
C THR A 277 -13.03 -5.13 -14.19
N GLY A 278 -14.08 -5.76 -14.73
CA GLY A 278 -14.42 -7.13 -14.42
C GLY A 278 -15.91 -7.35 -14.21
N THR A 279 -16.23 -8.29 -13.33
CA THR A 279 -17.59 -8.65 -12.92
C THR A 279 -17.70 -8.49 -11.40
N GLU A 280 -18.94 -8.59 -10.86
CA GLU A 280 -19.15 -8.58 -9.39
C GLU A 280 -18.37 -9.67 -8.65
N GLN A 281 -18.02 -10.77 -9.34
CA GLN A 281 -17.28 -11.89 -8.75
C GLN A 281 -15.77 -11.77 -8.90
N ARG A 282 -15.28 -11.01 -9.89
CA ARG A 282 -13.85 -10.84 -10.15
C ARG A 282 -13.57 -9.47 -10.71
N VAL A 283 -12.91 -8.66 -9.90
CA VAL A 283 -12.55 -7.28 -10.23
C VAL A 283 -11.02 -7.15 -10.27
N THR A 284 -10.53 -6.42 -11.24
CA THR A 284 -9.11 -6.10 -11.37
C THR A 284 -8.96 -4.59 -11.59
N TYR A 285 -8.06 -3.96 -10.84
CA TYR A 285 -7.64 -2.60 -11.14
C TYR A 285 -6.74 -2.65 -12.37
N THR A 286 -6.99 -1.82 -13.37
CA THR A 286 -6.20 -1.81 -14.60
C THR A 286 -6.21 -0.44 -15.26
N CYS A 287 -5.40 -0.27 -16.29
CA CYS A 287 -5.43 0.91 -17.14
C CYS A 287 -5.60 0.52 -18.61
N VAL A 288 -6.29 1.37 -19.33
CA VAL A 288 -6.59 1.19 -20.76
C VAL A 288 -6.32 2.51 -21.50
N GLY A 289 -5.71 2.43 -22.66
CA GLY A 289 -5.46 3.59 -23.51
C GLY A 289 -4.33 3.36 -24.48
N ASP A 290 -4.16 4.32 -25.39
CA ASP A 290 -3.09 4.30 -26.37
C ASP A 290 -1.69 4.32 -25.76
N THR A 291 -1.53 5.03 -24.63
CA THR A 291 -0.31 5.06 -23.82
C THR A 291 0.10 3.67 -23.33
N VAL A 292 -0.87 2.82 -22.94
CA VAL A 292 -0.61 1.45 -22.47
C VAL A 292 -0.04 0.59 -23.60
N ASN A 293 -0.66 0.67 -24.79
CA ASN A 293 -0.21 -0.05 -25.96
C ASN A 293 1.19 0.40 -26.42
N LEU A 294 1.46 1.71 -26.34
CA LEU A 294 2.77 2.25 -26.67
C LEU A 294 3.87 1.71 -25.76
N ALA A 295 3.63 1.65 -24.45
CA ALA A 295 4.58 1.09 -23.50
C ALA A 295 4.93 -0.38 -23.82
N ALA A 296 3.94 -1.20 -24.16
CA ALA A 296 4.14 -2.59 -24.58
C ALA A 296 4.94 -2.68 -25.88
N HIS A 297 4.69 -1.81 -26.87
CA HIS A 297 5.48 -1.76 -28.10
C HIS A 297 6.92 -1.35 -27.85
N LEU A 298 7.17 -0.39 -26.95
CA LEU A 298 8.51 0.03 -26.57
C LEU A 298 9.27 -1.12 -25.89
N GLU A 299 8.61 -1.86 -24.98
CA GLU A 299 9.22 -3.04 -24.36
C GLU A 299 9.66 -4.05 -25.45
N ALA A 300 8.74 -4.44 -26.34
CA ALA A 300 9.07 -5.38 -27.42
C ALA A 300 10.19 -4.83 -28.33
N HIS A 301 10.23 -3.53 -28.60
CA HIS A 301 11.24 -2.89 -29.46
C HIS A 301 12.64 -2.82 -28.82
N THR A 302 12.75 -2.97 -27.49
CA THR A 302 14.05 -3.08 -26.83
C THR A 302 14.86 -4.26 -27.37
N LYS A 303 14.18 -5.34 -27.85
CA LYS A 303 14.81 -6.50 -28.50
C LYS A 303 15.46 -6.13 -29.83
N VAL A 304 14.80 -5.23 -30.57
CA VAL A 304 15.25 -4.79 -31.91
C VAL A 304 16.44 -3.85 -31.79
N LEU A 305 16.40 -2.90 -30.87
CA LEU A 305 17.47 -1.91 -30.67
C LEU A 305 18.61 -2.44 -29.79
N GLY A 306 18.43 -3.57 -29.11
CA GLY A 306 19.43 -4.08 -28.15
C GLY A 306 19.64 -3.18 -26.93
N LYS A 307 18.66 -2.32 -26.62
CA LYS A 307 18.72 -1.40 -25.48
C LYS A 307 17.84 -1.92 -24.35
N PRO A 308 18.26 -1.80 -23.07
CA PRO A 308 17.49 -2.35 -21.95
C PRO A 308 16.24 -1.54 -21.61
N ILE A 309 16.26 -0.22 -21.80
CA ILE A 309 15.15 0.69 -21.45
C ILE A 309 14.85 1.57 -22.66
N LEU A 310 13.58 1.58 -23.09
CA LEU A 310 13.07 2.49 -24.10
C LEU A 310 11.90 3.32 -23.57
N ILE A 311 11.87 4.59 -23.94
CA ILE A 311 10.84 5.55 -23.55
C ILE A 311 10.31 6.32 -24.76
N ASP A 312 9.09 6.84 -24.66
CA ASP A 312 8.49 7.78 -25.61
C ASP A 312 8.92 9.22 -25.35
N GLU A 313 8.55 10.13 -26.26
CA GLU A 313 8.85 11.54 -26.15
C GLU A 313 8.18 12.22 -24.96
N ASN A 314 6.94 11.82 -24.60
CA ASN A 314 6.24 12.38 -23.45
C ASN A 314 6.94 12.02 -22.14
N THR A 315 7.43 10.78 -22.01
CA THR A 315 8.24 10.38 -20.85
C THR A 315 9.53 11.19 -20.80
N ARG A 316 10.26 11.29 -21.92
CA ARG A 316 11.51 12.10 -22.03
C ARG A 316 11.31 13.53 -21.57
N ASN A 317 10.23 14.19 -22.00
CA ASN A 317 9.95 15.59 -21.69
C ASN A 317 9.64 15.88 -20.21
N GLY A 318 9.38 14.84 -19.42
CA GLY A 318 9.15 14.95 -17.97
C GLY A 318 10.35 14.55 -17.11
N LEU A 319 11.52 14.34 -17.71
CA LEU A 319 12.72 13.96 -16.97
C LEU A 319 13.51 15.20 -16.53
N ALA A 320 14.01 15.17 -15.30
CA ALA A 320 14.95 16.16 -14.80
C ALA A 320 16.36 15.93 -15.36
N ASP A 321 17.21 16.94 -15.24
CA ASP A 321 18.61 16.87 -15.61
C ASP A 321 19.34 15.73 -14.85
N GLY A 322 20.29 15.07 -15.53
CA GLY A 322 21.12 14.00 -14.95
C GLY A 322 20.81 12.59 -15.47
N ILE A 323 19.69 12.38 -16.16
CA ILE A 323 19.40 11.13 -16.86
C ILE A 323 19.87 11.25 -18.31
N ARG A 324 20.76 10.34 -18.74
CA ARG A 324 21.22 10.30 -20.14
C ARG A 324 20.18 9.64 -21.03
N VAL A 325 19.77 10.38 -22.06
CA VAL A 325 18.77 9.92 -23.03
C VAL A 325 19.37 10.03 -24.43
N GLU A 326 19.32 8.91 -25.18
CA GLU A 326 19.79 8.82 -26.55
C GLU A 326 18.59 8.61 -27.49
N SER A 327 18.45 9.46 -28.53
CA SER A 327 17.39 9.32 -29.53
C SER A 327 17.74 8.24 -30.56
N HIS A 328 16.78 7.38 -30.89
CA HIS A 328 16.88 6.35 -31.92
C HIS A 328 16.02 6.69 -33.15
N GLY A 329 15.55 7.94 -33.25
CA GLY A 329 14.73 8.39 -34.36
C GLY A 329 13.27 7.94 -34.26
N SER A 330 12.60 8.01 -35.38
CA SER A 330 11.17 7.76 -35.48
C SER A 330 10.88 6.32 -35.90
N VAL A 331 9.98 5.65 -35.20
CA VAL A 331 9.60 4.26 -35.42
C VAL A 331 8.10 4.18 -35.70
N GLN A 332 7.73 3.44 -36.75
CA GLN A 332 6.37 3.09 -37.08
C GLN A 332 6.07 1.69 -36.51
N PHE A 333 5.28 1.61 -35.45
CA PHE A 333 4.83 0.31 -34.93
C PHE A 333 3.67 -0.24 -35.78
N LYS A 334 3.68 -1.56 -36.06
CA LYS A 334 2.75 -2.20 -37.00
C LYS A 334 1.27 -1.97 -36.68
N THR A 335 0.90 -1.77 -35.43
CA THR A 335 -0.48 -1.59 -34.97
C THR A 335 -0.85 -0.14 -34.71
N ARG A 336 0.04 0.82 -34.99
CA ARG A 336 -0.19 2.25 -34.77
C ARG A 336 -0.16 3.04 -36.07
N SER A 337 -1.08 3.98 -36.21
CA SER A 337 -1.11 4.89 -37.36
C SER A 337 -0.10 6.05 -37.22
N ARG A 338 0.37 6.33 -36.01
CA ARG A 338 1.32 7.42 -35.73
C ARG A 338 2.73 6.88 -35.63
N VAL A 339 3.67 7.71 -36.09
CA VAL A 339 5.10 7.50 -35.93
C VAL A 339 5.50 8.04 -34.55
N GLU A 340 6.29 7.26 -33.81
CA GLU A 340 6.72 7.60 -32.46
C GLU A 340 8.25 7.80 -32.40
N THR A 341 8.72 8.87 -31.79
CA THR A 341 10.15 9.04 -31.51
C THR A 341 10.53 8.22 -30.28
N VAL A 342 11.53 7.36 -30.45
CA VAL A 342 11.98 6.41 -29.42
C VAL A 342 13.32 6.85 -28.85
N TYR A 343 13.43 6.78 -27.55
CA TYR A 343 14.65 7.12 -26.81
C TYR A 343 15.08 5.94 -25.94
N SER A 344 16.38 5.72 -25.79
CA SER A 344 16.91 4.84 -24.74
C SER A 344 17.41 5.66 -23.56
N VAL A 345 17.33 5.03 -22.39
CA VAL A 345 17.80 5.60 -21.12
C VAL A 345 18.98 4.78 -20.63
N THR A 346 20.02 5.47 -20.15
CA THR A 346 21.18 4.87 -19.52
C THR A 346 21.54 5.61 -18.24
N THR A 347 22.14 4.90 -17.29
CA THR A 347 22.77 5.54 -16.14
C THR A 347 23.93 6.39 -16.64
N GLY A 348 24.04 7.62 -16.14
CA GLY A 348 25.28 8.39 -16.31
C GLY A 348 26.42 7.65 -15.64
N ALA A 349 27.51 7.38 -16.36
CA ALA A 349 28.71 6.80 -15.80
C ALA A 349 29.35 7.77 -14.80
#